data_52860b2ca4a643b9b6e1511b8b10fab8
#
_entry.id   52860b2ca4a643b9b6e1511b8b10fab8
#
_cell.length_a   1.000
_cell.length_b   1.000
_cell.length_c   1.000
_cell.angle_alpha   90.00
_cell.angle_beta   90.00
_cell.angle_gamma   90.00
#
_symmetry.space_group_name_H-M   'P 1'
#
loop_
_entity.id
_entity.type
_entity.pdbx_description
1 polymer ?
#
loop_
_entity_poly.entity_id
_entity_poly.type
_entity_poly.pdbx_seq_one_letter_code
_entity_poly.pdbx_strand_id
1 'polypeptide(L)' 'MPNTIEWSEEEMQLLINLRKERNEDYWRRFGRSKVPFWNEIAAKIQEDLGTAFTGVQVQDKFKSMVKDCKVNK' A
#
# COMPACT_ATOMS: atom_id res chain seq x y z
N MET A 1 6.74 -13.89 18.23
CA MET A 1 7.08 -13.71 16.89
C MET A 1 6.12 -12.81 16.15
N PRO A 2 6.63 -11.93 15.47
CA PRO A 2 5.74 -11.02 14.78
C PRO A 2 4.92 -11.74 13.74
N ASN A 3 3.77 -11.26 13.59
CA ASN A 3 2.89 -11.74 12.60
C ASN A 3 3.15 -11.04 11.33
N THR A 4 4.33 -11.16 10.86
CA THR A 4 4.70 -10.47 9.67
C THR A 4 3.97 -11.07 8.51
N ILE A 5 3.26 -10.25 7.80
CA ILE A 5 2.63 -10.69 6.57
C ILE A 5 3.69 -10.63 5.50
N GLU A 6 3.89 -11.74 4.84
CA GLU A 6 4.87 -11.78 3.78
C GLU A 6 4.26 -11.31 2.48
N TRP A 7 4.89 -10.34 1.88
CA TRP A 7 4.42 -9.80 0.61
C TRP A 7 5.28 -10.38 -0.51
N SER A 8 4.63 -10.89 -1.53
CA SER A 8 5.34 -11.36 -2.70
C SER A 8 5.76 -10.16 -3.55
N GLU A 9 6.66 -10.42 -4.48
CA GLU A 9 7.10 -9.37 -5.38
C GLU A 9 5.94 -8.79 -6.18
N GLU A 10 5.05 -9.65 -6.60
CA GLU A 10 3.89 -9.22 -7.37
C GLU A 10 3.01 -8.29 -6.54
N GLU A 11 2.83 -8.64 -5.29
CA GLU A 11 2.01 -7.83 -4.41
C GLU A 11 2.64 -6.48 -4.18
N MET A 12 3.93 -6.46 -3.94
CA MET A 12 4.63 -5.20 -3.71
C MET A 12 4.62 -4.34 -4.98
N GLN A 13 4.82 -4.96 -6.13
CA GLN A 13 4.81 -4.22 -7.37
C GLN A 13 3.43 -3.62 -7.65
N LEU A 14 2.40 -4.40 -7.39
CA LEU A 14 1.05 -3.90 -7.59
C LEU A 14 0.75 -2.75 -6.65
N LEU A 15 1.19 -2.86 -5.40
CA LEU A 15 1.00 -1.78 -4.44
C LEU A 15 1.64 -0.49 -4.94
N ILE A 16 2.86 -0.59 -5.42
CA ILE A 16 3.57 0.58 -5.92
C ILE A 16 2.83 1.18 -7.11
N ASN A 17 2.39 0.33 -8.02
CA ASN A 17 1.69 0.80 -9.21
C ASN A 17 0.39 1.49 -8.85
N LEU A 18 -0.37 0.89 -7.94
CA LEU A 18 -1.65 1.47 -7.54
C LEU A 18 -1.44 2.81 -6.83
N ARG A 19 -0.42 2.89 -6.01
CA ARG A 19 -0.13 4.14 -5.32
C ARG A 19 0.23 5.23 -6.32
N LYS A 20 0.99 4.88 -7.33
CA LYS A 20 1.36 5.84 -8.36
C LYS A 20 0.16 6.30 -9.18
N GLU A 21 -0.67 5.35 -9.55
CA GLU A 21 -1.85 5.68 -10.36
C GLU A 21 -2.77 6.63 -9.62
N ARG A 22 -2.83 6.48 -8.31
CA ARG A 22 -3.74 7.27 -7.50
C ARG A 22 -3.06 8.40 -6.77
N ASN A 23 -1.92 8.82 -7.28
CA ASN A 23 -1.15 9.85 -6.59
C ASN A 23 -1.95 11.15 -6.44
N GLU A 24 -2.66 11.53 -7.48
CA GLU A 24 -3.47 12.74 -7.42
C GLU A 24 -4.56 12.61 -6.38
N ASP A 25 -5.17 11.44 -6.33
CA ASP A 25 -6.23 11.20 -5.37
C ASP A 25 -5.69 11.26 -3.95
N TYR A 26 -4.48 10.73 -3.75
CA TYR A 26 -3.84 10.75 -2.46
C TYR A 26 -3.66 12.20 -1.98
N TRP A 27 -3.17 13.06 -2.85
CA TRP A 27 -2.92 14.44 -2.48
C TRP A 27 -4.18 15.25 -2.34
N ARG A 28 -5.22 14.87 -3.06
CA ARG A 28 -6.51 15.53 -2.90
C ARG A 28 -7.07 15.35 -1.51
N ARG A 29 -6.69 14.26 -0.88
CA ARG A 29 -7.15 13.96 0.46
C ARG A 29 -6.26 14.55 1.52
N PHE A 30 -5.44 15.49 1.13
CA PHE A 30 -4.54 16.14 2.07
C PHE A 30 -5.37 16.78 3.19
N GLY A 31 -5.01 16.48 4.43
CA GLY A 31 -5.74 17.00 5.56
C GLY A 31 -6.96 16.18 5.93
N ARG A 32 -7.24 15.12 5.19
CA ARG A 32 -8.35 14.24 5.48
C ARG A 32 -7.82 12.85 5.79
N SER A 33 -8.74 12.02 6.30
CA SER A 33 -8.36 10.64 6.57
C SER A 33 -7.99 9.94 5.28
N LYS A 34 -6.90 9.20 5.32
CA LYS A 34 -6.47 8.43 4.16
C LYS A 34 -6.84 6.96 4.26
N VAL A 35 -7.61 6.62 5.29
CA VAL A 35 -8.03 5.24 5.46
C VAL A 35 -8.83 4.74 4.25
N PRO A 36 -9.81 5.48 3.75
CA PRO A 36 -10.52 4.99 2.56
C PRO A 36 -9.61 4.80 1.37
N PHE A 37 -8.61 5.65 1.22
CA PHE A 37 -7.67 5.53 0.13
C PHE A 37 -6.94 4.19 0.19
N TRP A 38 -6.41 3.86 1.36
CA TRP A 38 -5.66 2.62 1.51
C TRP A 38 -6.57 1.41 1.44
N ASN A 39 -7.81 1.56 1.90
CA ASN A 39 -8.77 0.46 1.78
C ASN A 39 -9.07 0.14 0.33
N GLU A 40 -9.15 1.15 -0.50
CA GLU A 40 -9.38 0.94 -1.92
C GLU A 40 -8.21 0.20 -2.56
N ILE A 41 -7.01 0.59 -2.19
CA ILE A 41 -5.83 -0.09 -2.73
C ILE A 41 -5.82 -1.54 -2.30
N ALA A 42 -6.15 -1.79 -1.04
CA ALA A 42 -6.20 -3.16 -0.53
C ALA A 42 -7.23 -3.98 -1.29
N ALA A 43 -8.37 -3.38 -1.59
CA ALA A 43 -9.41 -4.07 -2.33
C ALA A 43 -8.96 -4.41 -3.74
N LYS A 44 -8.22 -3.50 -4.36
CA LYS A 44 -7.70 -3.76 -5.69
C LYS A 44 -6.71 -4.92 -5.70
N ILE A 45 -5.87 -4.97 -4.68
CA ILE A 45 -4.90 -6.05 -4.58
C ILE A 45 -5.64 -7.38 -4.43
N GLN A 46 -6.69 -7.38 -3.62
CA GLN A 46 -7.48 -8.58 -3.43
C GLN A 46 -8.13 -9.02 -4.74
N GLU A 47 -8.61 -8.05 -5.50
CA GLU A 47 -9.24 -8.35 -6.78
C GLU A 47 -8.25 -8.97 -7.75
N ASP A 48 -7.06 -8.42 -7.81
CA ASP A 48 -6.09 -8.85 -8.80
C ASP A 48 -5.36 -10.11 -8.39
N LEU A 49 -4.99 -10.22 -7.13
CA LEU A 49 -4.13 -11.29 -6.67
C LEU A 49 -4.81 -12.23 -5.68
N GLY A 50 -5.98 -11.87 -5.22
CA GLY A 50 -6.72 -12.72 -4.32
C GLY A 50 -6.25 -12.66 -2.87
N THR A 51 -5.34 -11.76 -2.55
CA THR A 51 -4.82 -11.63 -1.20
C THR A 51 -5.60 -10.58 -0.43
N ALA A 52 -6.14 -10.97 0.72
CA ALA A 52 -6.97 -10.06 1.49
C ALA A 52 -6.12 -9.29 2.49
N PHE A 53 -5.75 -8.08 2.12
CA PHE A 53 -5.06 -7.17 3.03
C PHE A 53 -6.03 -6.12 3.54
N THR A 54 -5.74 -5.57 4.70
CA THR A 54 -6.49 -4.41 5.17
C THR A 54 -5.78 -3.14 4.72
N GLY A 55 -6.50 -2.04 4.78
CA GLY A 55 -5.89 -0.76 4.42
C GLY A 55 -4.71 -0.43 5.29
N VAL A 56 -4.79 -0.77 6.58
CA VAL A 56 -3.70 -0.50 7.51
C VAL A 56 -2.46 -1.30 7.11
N GLN A 57 -2.65 -2.56 6.74
CA GLN A 57 -1.52 -3.38 6.35
C GLN A 57 -0.85 -2.84 5.10
N VAL A 58 -1.66 -2.42 4.14
CA VAL A 58 -1.12 -1.86 2.90
C VAL A 58 -0.36 -0.58 3.17
N GLN A 59 -0.92 0.27 4.02
CA GLN A 59 -0.28 1.53 4.35
C GLN A 59 1.05 1.29 5.05
N ASP A 60 1.06 0.38 6.02
CA ASP A 60 2.29 0.08 6.75
C ASP A 60 3.37 -0.46 5.81
N LYS A 61 2.96 -1.34 4.91
CA LYS A 61 3.93 -1.90 3.98
C LYS A 61 4.51 -0.82 3.08
N PHE A 62 3.66 0.05 2.58
CA PHE A 62 4.15 1.11 1.71
C PHE A 62 5.11 2.03 2.44
N LYS A 63 4.79 2.39 3.67
CA LYS A 63 5.67 3.24 4.45
C LYS A 63 7.01 2.57 4.68
N SER A 64 6.99 1.27 4.93
CA SER A 64 8.21 0.53 5.17
C SER A 64 9.09 0.53 3.92
N MET A 65 8.47 0.33 2.76
CA MET A 65 9.22 0.32 1.51
C MET A 65 9.83 1.67 1.21
N VAL A 66 9.10 2.72 1.47
CA VAL A 66 9.61 4.07 1.24
C VAL A 66 10.79 4.36 2.17
N LYS A 67 10.66 3.93 3.41
CA LYS A 67 11.73 4.14 4.37
C LYS A 67 12.99 3.41 3.95
N ASP A 68 12.83 2.18 3.49
CA ASP A 68 13.98 1.41 3.04
C ASP A 68 14.65 2.08 1.86
N CYS A 69 13.85 2.61 0.97
CA CYS A 69 14.38 3.28 -0.19
C CYS A 69 15.21 4.48 0.20
N LYS A 70 14.75 5.21 1.19
CA LYS A 70 15.48 6.37 1.67
C LYS A 70 16.80 6.00 2.30
N VAL A 71 16.78 4.91 3.05
CA VAL A 71 17.98 4.49 3.76
C VAL A 71 19.07 4.09 2.79
N ASN A 72 18.67 3.62 1.64
CA ASN A 72 19.62 3.15 0.64
C ASN A 72 20.25 4.24 -0.18
N LYS A 73 20.05 5.44 0.18
CA LYS A 73 20.65 6.51 -0.60
C LYS A 73 22.15 6.61 -0.43
#